data_b01355a27cf0772a5ab26c0cc3870ffa
#
_entry.id   b01355a27cf0772a5ab26c0cc3870ffa
#
_cell.length_a   1.000
_cell.length_b   1.000
_cell.length_c   1.000
_cell.angle_alpha   90.00
_cell.angle_beta   90.00
_cell.angle_gamma   90.00
#
_symmetry.space_group_name_H-M   'P 1'
#
loop_
_entity.id
_entity.type
_entity.pdbx_description
1 polymer ?
#
loop_
_entity_poly.entity_id
_entity_poly.type
_entity_poly.pdbx_seq_one_letter_code
_entity_poly.pdbx_strand_id
1 'polypeptide(L)'
;MTIQQAFASNDAARDALTIADVRAAAARIEGAVVRTPMMHSITLSQIAGCEIWLKFENLQFTAAYKERGALNALLHLSEEQKRRGVIAASAGNHSQGLSYHGTRLGVPVTIVMPRTTPTVKVMQTESVGGKVVLEGETFDDAYAHARQLEQERGLTFVHPFDDPLVAAGQGTVGLEMLEQVPDLDCLVVPIGGGGLISGIATVAEALDPAIEVVGVQAELFPSMYARIKGKDMACGGDTLAEGIAVKAPGEFTSRIIAGLVDDILLVGEKALESAVSLLLQIEKTVVEGAGAAGLAAVLDHPARFAGKRVGLVLCGGNIDTRLLANVLLRDLARQGRLARLRIT
;
A
#
# COMPACT_ATOMS: atom_id res chain seq x y z
N MET A 1 0.79 -23.36 15.07
CA MET A 1 0.39 -22.28 15.99
C MET A 1 -0.21 -21.20 15.12
N THR A 2 -1.51 -20.96 15.24
CA THR A 2 -2.19 -19.91 14.47
C THR A 2 -1.75 -18.53 14.94
N ILE A 3 -1.83 -17.51 14.06
CA ILE A 3 -1.53 -16.09 14.35
C ILE A 3 -2.18 -15.65 15.67
N GLN A 4 -3.38 -16.14 15.96
CA GLN A 4 -4.16 -15.84 17.17
C GLN A 4 -3.51 -16.30 18.49
N GLN A 5 -2.59 -17.27 18.48
CA GLN A 5 -1.97 -17.82 19.71
C GLN A 5 -0.71 -17.08 20.14
N ALA A 6 -0.13 -16.24 19.29
CA ALA A 6 1.13 -15.52 19.58
C ALA A 6 0.94 -14.17 20.28
N PHE A 7 -0.25 -13.57 20.20
CA PHE A 7 -0.56 -12.26 20.79
C PHE A 7 -1.83 -12.37 21.66
N ALA A 8 -1.65 -12.45 22.95
CA ALA A 8 -2.73 -12.47 23.92
C ALA A 8 -3.50 -11.12 23.94
N SER A 9 -4.76 -11.20 23.65
CA SER A 9 -5.89 -10.27 23.69
C SER A 9 -6.23 -9.57 22.35
N ASN A 10 -7.23 -10.16 21.64
CA ASN A 10 -7.91 -9.52 20.49
C ASN A 10 -8.51 -8.15 20.82
N ASP A 11 -8.85 -7.87 22.07
CA ASP A 11 -9.51 -6.64 22.48
C ASP A 11 -8.63 -5.40 22.30
N ALA A 12 -7.33 -5.49 22.61
CA ALA A 12 -6.42 -4.37 22.43
C ALA A 12 -6.14 -4.03 20.94
N ALA A 13 -6.33 -4.98 20.02
CA ALA A 13 -6.21 -4.75 18.57
C ALA A 13 -7.47 -4.09 18.02
N ARG A 14 -8.66 -4.50 18.52
CA ARG A 14 -9.96 -3.93 18.13
C ARG A 14 -10.15 -2.52 18.64
N ASP A 15 -9.59 -2.20 19.80
CA ASP A 15 -9.68 -0.85 20.38
C ASP A 15 -8.68 0.14 19.76
N ALA A 16 -7.64 -0.34 19.09
CA ALA A 16 -6.60 0.51 18.52
C ALA A 16 -7.07 1.30 17.29
N LEU A 17 -7.96 0.73 16.46
CA LEU A 17 -8.61 1.35 15.32
C LEU A 17 -10.02 0.76 15.18
N THR A 18 -11.03 1.63 15.08
CA THR A 18 -12.43 1.22 15.03
C THR A 18 -13.10 1.57 13.71
N ILE A 19 -14.22 0.90 13.41
CA ILE A 19 -15.07 1.27 12.26
C ILE A 19 -15.59 2.72 12.36
N ALA A 20 -15.77 3.24 13.56
CA ALA A 20 -16.18 4.63 13.77
C ALA A 20 -15.10 5.60 13.28
N ASP A 21 -13.81 5.29 13.54
CA ASP A 21 -12.69 6.09 13.06
C ASP A 21 -12.61 6.10 11.53
N VAL A 22 -12.81 4.94 10.90
CA VAL A 22 -12.82 4.81 9.43
C VAL A 22 -14.00 5.57 8.82
N ARG A 23 -15.21 5.47 9.40
CA ARG A 23 -16.38 6.21 8.92
C ARG A 23 -16.22 7.71 9.09
N ALA A 24 -15.62 8.15 10.20
CA ALA A 24 -15.30 9.55 10.41
C ALA A 24 -14.23 10.05 9.40
N ALA A 25 -13.25 9.21 9.08
CA ALA A 25 -12.27 9.51 8.02
C ALA A 25 -12.96 9.60 6.65
N ALA A 26 -13.85 8.65 6.30
CA ALA A 26 -14.60 8.66 5.04
C ALA A 26 -15.41 9.96 4.88
N ALA A 27 -16.17 10.36 5.90
CA ALA A 27 -16.94 11.61 5.88
C ALA A 27 -16.03 12.85 5.75
N ARG A 28 -14.84 12.82 6.36
CA ARG A 28 -13.90 13.95 6.34
C ARG A 28 -13.21 14.14 5.00
N ILE A 29 -12.89 13.04 4.29
CA ILE A 29 -12.19 13.10 2.99
C ILE A 29 -13.17 13.08 1.80
N GLU A 30 -14.46 13.01 2.05
CA GLU A 30 -15.50 12.97 1.01
C GLU A 30 -15.36 14.12 0.02
N GLY A 31 -15.46 13.81 -1.28
CA GLY A 31 -15.31 14.78 -2.38
C GLY A 31 -13.89 15.31 -2.60
N ALA A 32 -12.93 14.96 -1.74
CA ALA A 32 -11.54 15.40 -1.88
C ALA A 32 -10.59 14.30 -2.39
N VAL A 33 -11.04 13.06 -2.38
CA VAL A 33 -10.40 11.90 -3.01
C VAL A 33 -11.38 11.25 -3.99
N VAL A 34 -10.87 10.47 -4.93
CA VAL A 34 -11.73 9.74 -5.88
C VAL A 34 -12.33 8.51 -5.19
N ARG A 35 -13.66 8.38 -5.24
CA ARG A 35 -14.30 7.09 -4.96
C ARG A 35 -14.05 6.18 -6.16
N THR A 36 -12.94 5.45 -6.12
CA THR A 36 -12.49 4.63 -7.24
C THR A 36 -13.46 3.49 -7.54
N PRO A 37 -13.59 3.05 -8.79
CA PRO A 37 -14.44 1.91 -9.09
C PRO A 37 -13.88 0.61 -8.53
N MET A 38 -14.79 -0.34 -8.27
CA MET A 38 -14.48 -1.76 -8.10
C MET A 38 -15.16 -2.55 -9.21
N MET A 39 -14.39 -3.30 -9.98
CA MET A 39 -14.86 -3.95 -11.20
C MET A 39 -14.53 -5.43 -11.22
N HIS A 40 -15.49 -6.25 -11.72
CA HIS A 40 -15.26 -7.67 -11.96
C HIS A 40 -14.40 -7.86 -13.21
N SER A 41 -13.30 -8.57 -13.09
CA SER A 41 -12.47 -8.98 -14.22
C SER A 41 -12.82 -10.38 -14.69
N ILE A 42 -13.59 -10.49 -15.76
CA ILE A 42 -14.00 -11.79 -16.32
C ILE A 42 -12.78 -12.62 -16.76
N THR A 43 -11.85 -12.00 -17.48
CA THR A 43 -10.67 -12.70 -18.02
C THR A 43 -9.71 -13.16 -16.91
N LEU A 44 -9.41 -12.29 -15.93
CA LEU A 44 -8.56 -12.70 -14.81
C LEU A 44 -9.24 -13.76 -13.95
N SER A 45 -10.57 -13.71 -13.78
CA SER A 45 -11.34 -14.73 -13.07
C SER A 45 -11.21 -16.10 -13.74
N GLN A 46 -11.31 -16.17 -15.07
CA GLN A 46 -11.12 -17.41 -15.82
C GLN A 46 -9.69 -17.96 -15.68
N ILE A 47 -8.68 -17.09 -15.68
CA ILE A 47 -7.28 -17.50 -15.51
C ILE A 47 -7.03 -18.02 -14.08
N ALA A 48 -7.59 -17.37 -13.07
CA ALA A 48 -7.35 -17.66 -11.66
C ALA A 48 -8.23 -18.80 -11.10
N GLY A 49 -9.37 -19.10 -11.74
CA GLY A 49 -10.35 -20.08 -11.25
C GLY A 49 -11.17 -19.60 -10.03
N CYS A 50 -11.26 -18.28 -9.85
CA CYS A 50 -12.08 -17.61 -8.83
C CYS A 50 -12.65 -16.31 -9.38
N GLU A 51 -13.66 -15.71 -8.74
CA GLU A 51 -14.14 -14.38 -9.15
C GLU A 51 -13.19 -13.29 -8.66
N ILE A 52 -12.58 -12.53 -9.57
CA ILE A 52 -11.67 -11.43 -9.25
C ILE A 52 -12.37 -10.09 -9.39
N TRP A 53 -12.41 -9.34 -8.30
CA TRP A 53 -12.91 -7.98 -8.23
C TRP A 53 -11.76 -7.02 -7.91
N LEU A 54 -11.54 -6.01 -8.76
CA LEU A 54 -10.41 -5.09 -8.68
C LEU A 54 -10.85 -3.73 -8.17
N LYS A 55 -10.28 -3.26 -7.07
CA LYS A 55 -10.41 -1.89 -6.55
C LYS A 55 -9.28 -1.02 -7.11
N PHE A 56 -9.61 -0.05 -7.95
CA PHE A 56 -8.65 0.70 -8.76
C PHE A 56 -8.08 1.92 -8.03
N GLU A 57 -7.34 1.73 -6.93
CA GLU A 57 -6.71 2.84 -6.20
C GLU A 57 -5.54 3.51 -6.97
N ASN A 58 -5.05 2.89 -8.02
CA ASN A 58 -4.13 3.50 -8.98
C ASN A 58 -4.79 4.62 -9.84
N LEU A 59 -6.11 4.81 -9.74
CA LEU A 59 -6.84 5.91 -10.39
C LEU A 59 -7.06 7.12 -9.48
N GLN A 60 -6.51 7.14 -8.27
CA GLN A 60 -6.45 8.36 -7.48
C GLN A 60 -5.60 9.43 -8.19
N PHE A 61 -5.74 10.70 -7.82
CA PHE A 61 -5.01 11.79 -8.48
C PHE A 61 -3.49 11.60 -8.42
N THR A 62 -2.96 11.15 -7.26
CA THR A 62 -1.54 10.82 -7.10
C THR A 62 -1.22 9.38 -7.50
N ALA A 63 -2.12 8.73 -8.23
CA ALA A 63 -2.03 7.34 -8.68
C ALA A 63 -1.81 6.31 -7.57
N ALA A 64 -2.24 6.59 -6.32
CA ALA A 64 -2.12 5.64 -5.21
C ALA A 64 -3.09 5.97 -4.06
N TYR A 65 -3.53 4.95 -3.32
CA TYR A 65 -4.41 5.05 -2.16
C TYR A 65 -3.87 5.95 -1.03
N LYS A 66 -2.56 6.18 -1.00
CA LYS A 66 -1.85 6.89 0.08
C LYS A 66 -2.42 8.29 0.36
N GLU A 67 -2.99 8.93 -0.63
CA GLU A 67 -3.57 10.25 -0.45
C GLU A 67 -4.76 10.27 0.51
N ARG A 68 -5.51 9.17 0.66
CA ARG A 68 -6.63 9.06 1.61
C ARG A 68 -6.19 9.27 3.06
N GLY A 69 -5.19 8.50 3.51
CA GLY A 69 -4.65 8.61 4.86
C GLY A 69 -3.86 9.91 5.08
N ALA A 70 -3.12 10.37 4.08
CA ALA A 70 -2.43 11.64 4.14
C ALA A 70 -3.41 12.81 4.33
N LEU A 71 -4.49 12.84 3.55
CA LEU A 71 -5.54 13.85 3.68
C LEU A 71 -6.23 13.79 5.04
N ASN A 72 -6.61 12.58 5.50
CA ASN A 72 -7.24 12.43 6.81
C ASN A 72 -6.36 12.95 7.95
N ALA A 73 -5.06 12.68 7.93
CA ALA A 73 -4.11 13.20 8.90
C ALA A 73 -3.98 14.74 8.82
N LEU A 74 -3.87 15.31 7.62
CA LEU A 74 -3.79 16.77 7.42
C LEU A 74 -5.03 17.52 7.93
N LEU A 75 -6.22 16.95 7.75
CA LEU A 75 -7.48 17.55 8.21
C LEU A 75 -7.65 17.51 9.73
N HIS A 76 -6.88 16.70 10.45
CA HIS A 76 -6.86 16.66 11.92
C HIS A 76 -5.92 17.70 12.55
N LEU A 77 -5.09 18.36 11.76
CA LEU A 77 -4.14 19.34 12.28
C LEU A 77 -4.87 20.55 12.86
N SER A 78 -4.38 21.03 14.02
CA SER A 78 -4.76 22.34 14.54
C SER A 78 -4.29 23.47 13.61
N GLU A 79 -4.88 24.64 13.71
CA GLU A 79 -4.48 25.80 12.91
C GLU A 79 -3.00 26.19 13.12
N GLU A 80 -2.46 25.97 14.33
CA GLU A 80 -1.05 26.17 14.61
C GLU A 80 -0.16 25.15 13.90
N GLN A 81 -0.53 23.86 13.94
CA GLN A 81 0.18 22.81 13.21
C GLN A 81 0.14 23.03 11.69
N LYS A 82 -1.01 23.43 11.15
CA LYS A 82 -1.14 23.80 9.72
C LYS A 82 -0.18 24.92 9.34
N ARG A 83 -0.08 25.98 10.15
CA ARG A 83 0.85 27.10 9.87
C ARG A 83 2.31 26.68 9.94
N ARG A 84 2.69 25.82 10.90
CA ARG A 84 4.05 25.30 11.02
C ARG A 84 4.39 24.34 9.88
N GLY A 85 3.43 23.55 9.45
CA GLY A 85 3.56 22.56 8.41
C GLY A 85 3.86 21.15 8.91
N VAL A 86 3.95 20.24 7.96
CA VAL A 86 4.16 18.81 8.21
C VAL A 86 5.47 18.32 7.59
N ILE A 87 5.96 17.18 8.08
CA ILE A 87 7.16 16.53 7.58
C ILE A 87 6.93 15.02 7.49
N ALA A 88 7.52 14.39 6.48
CA ALA A 88 7.58 12.94 6.34
C ALA A 88 8.90 12.47 5.74
N ALA A 89 9.29 11.23 6.00
CA ALA A 89 10.35 10.53 5.28
C ALA A 89 9.71 9.56 4.28
N SER A 90 9.82 9.84 2.99
CA SER A 90 9.26 8.98 1.93
C SER A 90 9.76 9.42 0.55
N ALA A 91 10.11 8.48 -0.31
CA ALA A 91 10.46 8.72 -1.72
C ALA A 91 9.42 8.13 -2.69
N GLY A 92 8.18 7.86 -2.24
CA GLY A 92 7.15 7.19 -3.05
C GLY A 92 5.76 7.78 -2.87
N ASN A 93 4.73 6.94 -2.93
CA ASN A 93 3.32 7.33 -2.94
C ASN A 93 2.88 8.21 -1.75
N HIS A 94 3.49 8.01 -0.56
CA HIS A 94 3.14 8.82 0.61
C HIS A 94 3.63 10.27 0.45
N SER A 95 4.85 10.49 -0.07
CA SER A 95 5.36 11.84 -0.31
C SER A 95 4.48 12.61 -1.29
N GLN A 96 4.02 11.96 -2.36
CA GLN A 96 3.14 12.58 -3.35
C GLN A 96 1.76 12.91 -2.77
N GLY A 97 1.12 11.95 -2.10
CA GLY A 97 -0.20 12.16 -1.48
C GLY A 97 -0.19 13.25 -0.42
N LEU A 98 0.84 13.28 0.45
CA LEU A 98 0.98 14.28 1.49
C LEU A 98 1.25 15.68 0.89
N SER A 99 2.13 15.78 -0.10
CA SER A 99 2.47 17.04 -0.76
C SER A 99 1.28 17.62 -1.53
N TYR A 100 0.57 16.78 -2.28
CA TYR A 100 -0.62 17.18 -3.04
C TYR A 100 -1.71 17.77 -2.15
N HIS A 101 -2.10 17.04 -1.12
CA HIS A 101 -3.15 17.51 -0.22
C HIS A 101 -2.69 18.66 0.69
N GLY A 102 -1.42 18.66 1.12
CA GLY A 102 -0.85 19.78 1.86
C GLY A 102 -0.93 21.07 1.06
N THR A 103 -0.55 21.04 -0.22
CA THR A 103 -0.64 22.18 -1.13
C THR A 103 -2.08 22.68 -1.28
N ARG A 104 -3.05 21.75 -1.49
CA ARG A 104 -4.47 22.09 -1.59
C ARG A 104 -5.03 22.75 -0.32
N LEU A 105 -4.51 22.38 0.83
CA LEU A 105 -4.95 22.88 2.14
C LEU A 105 -4.14 24.10 2.62
N GLY A 106 -3.13 24.56 1.85
CA GLY A 106 -2.23 25.62 2.25
C GLY A 106 -1.30 25.24 3.42
N VAL A 107 -1.06 23.94 3.64
CA VAL A 107 -0.18 23.40 4.67
C VAL A 107 1.21 23.16 4.06
N PRO A 108 2.29 23.80 4.57
CA PRO A 108 3.64 23.54 4.09
C PRO A 108 4.05 22.09 4.33
N VAL A 109 4.57 21.42 3.29
CA VAL A 109 5.00 20.02 3.37
C VAL A 109 6.50 19.91 3.12
N THR A 110 7.22 19.30 4.05
CA THR A 110 8.64 18.95 3.90
C THR A 110 8.76 17.45 3.76
N ILE A 111 9.45 16.98 2.72
CA ILE A 111 9.71 15.55 2.49
C ILE A 111 11.22 15.30 2.52
N VAL A 112 11.65 14.39 3.40
CA VAL A 112 13.05 13.98 3.46
C VAL A 112 13.20 12.68 2.69
N MET A 113 14.18 12.65 1.79
CA MET A 113 14.53 11.49 0.96
C MET A 113 16.03 11.22 1.03
N PRO A 114 16.49 9.97 0.88
CA PRO A 114 17.90 9.68 0.69
C PRO A 114 18.50 10.42 -0.51
N ARG A 115 19.76 10.75 -0.45
CA ARG A 115 20.50 11.39 -1.57
C ARG A 115 20.57 10.51 -2.82
N THR A 116 20.44 9.21 -2.64
CA THR A 116 20.39 8.20 -3.69
C THR A 116 19.05 8.10 -4.43
N THR A 117 18.02 8.88 -3.97
CA THR A 117 16.68 8.85 -4.58
C THR A 117 16.73 9.29 -6.05
N PRO A 118 16.13 8.53 -6.97
CA PRO A 118 16.04 8.89 -8.38
C PRO A 118 15.42 10.27 -8.58
N THR A 119 16.04 11.10 -9.42
CA THR A 119 15.61 12.49 -9.69
C THR A 119 14.13 12.57 -10.10
N VAL A 120 13.60 11.58 -10.82
CA VAL A 120 12.20 11.54 -11.23
C VAL A 120 11.26 11.54 -10.03
N LYS A 121 11.58 10.82 -8.94
CA LYS A 121 10.76 10.79 -7.71
C LYS A 121 10.82 12.12 -6.95
N VAL A 122 11.98 12.75 -6.93
CA VAL A 122 12.16 14.10 -6.38
C VAL A 122 11.26 15.09 -7.13
N MET A 123 11.40 15.15 -8.44
CA MET A 123 10.62 16.03 -9.31
C MET A 123 9.10 15.80 -9.21
N GLN A 124 8.66 14.54 -9.14
CA GLN A 124 7.25 14.21 -8.95
C GLN A 124 6.69 14.77 -7.63
N THR A 125 7.47 14.67 -6.54
CA THR A 125 7.06 15.23 -5.24
C THR A 125 7.04 16.77 -5.26
N GLU A 126 8.04 17.40 -5.87
CA GLU A 126 8.10 18.86 -6.00
C GLU A 126 7.00 19.40 -6.93
N SER A 127 6.66 18.69 -8.00
CA SER A 127 5.61 19.10 -8.94
C SER A 127 4.21 19.20 -8.31
N VAL A 128 3.98 18.50 -7.21
CA VAL A 128 2.74 18.59 -6.42
C VAL A 128 2.89 19.44 -5.16
N GLY A 129 3.99 20.25 -5.07
CA GLY A 129 4.20 21.30 -4.08
C GLY A 129 4.94 20.88 -2.81
N GLY A 130 5.49 19.67 -2.74
CA GLY A 130 6.34 19.24 -1.63
C GLY A 130 7.72 19.89 -1.67
N LYS A 131 8.24 20.34 -0.53
CA LYS A 131 9.64 20.76 -0.40
C LYS A 131 10.51 19.56 -0.09
N VAL A 132 11.35 19.14 -1.02
CA VAL A 132 12.25 17.99 -0.83
C VAL A 132 13.56 18.40 -0.17
N VAL A 133 13.97 17.61 0.81
CA VAL A 133 15.29 17.67 1.47
C VAL A 133 15.97 16.33 1.21
N LEU A 134 17.13 16.35 0.54
CA LEU A 134 17.93 15.16 0.27
C LEU A 134 18.99 15.00 1.37
N GLU A 135 18.85 13.95 2.21
CA GLU A 135 19.77 13.73 3.32
C GLU A 135 19.95 12.24 3.61
N GLY A 136 21.21 11.87 3.95
CA GLY A 136 21.61 10.48 4.20
C GLY A 136 21.71 9.62 2.92
N GLU A 137 22.17 8.40 3.09
CA GLU A 137 22.32 7.42 2.00
C GLU A 137 21.19 6.39 2.00
N THR A 138 20.57 6.15 3.17
CA THR A 138 19.52 5.16 3.38
C THR A 138 18.20 5.81 3.78
N PHE A 139 17.12 5.03 3.74
CA PHE A 139 15.83 5.46 4.26
C PHE A 139 15.91 5.78 5.77
N ASP A 140 16.65 5.00 6.52
CA ASP A 140 16.79 5.19 7.98
C ASP A 140 17.50 6.50 8.31
N ASP A 141 18.52 6.90 7.52
CA ASP A 141 19.17 8.20 7.66
C ASP A 141 18.20 9.35 7.38
N ALA A 142 17.44 9.26 6.27
CA ALA A 142 16.44 10.26 5.91
C ALA A 142 15.32 10.36 6.97
N TYR A 143 14.91 9.21 7.53
CA TYR A 143 13.93 9.16 8.61
C TYR A 143 14.46 9.85 9.88
N ALA A 144 15.68 9.54 10.29
CA ALA A 144 16.32 10.15 11.47
C ALA A 144 16.43 11.67 11.30
N HIS A 145 16.82 12.14 10.11
CA HIS A 145 16.89 13.57 9.80
C HIS A 145 15.50 14.23 9.78
N ALA A 146 14.48 13.56 9.27
CA ALA A 146 13.11 14.07 9.33
C ALA A 146 12.63 14.24 10.78
N ARG A 147 12.95 13.31 11.67
CA ARG A 147 12.64 13.38 13.10
C ARG A 147 13.41 14.52 13.81
N GLN A 148 14.64 14.78 13.39
CA GLN A 148 15.40 15.93 13.88
C GLN A 148 14.76 17.26 13.46
N LEU A 149 14.43 17.42 12.17
CA LEU A 149 13.78 18.63 11.65
C LEU A 149 12.38 18.87 12.24
N GLU A 150 11.63 17.81 12.54
CA GLU A 150 10.36 17.88 13.27
C GLU A 150 10.55 18.62 14.59
N GLN A 151 11.54 18.21 15.39
CA GLN A 151 11.81 18.82 16.71
C GLN A 151 12.34 20.24 16.58
N GLU A 152 13.32 20.47 15.70
CA GLU A 152 13.95 21.78 15.52
C GLU A 152 12.99 22.87 15.02
N ARG A 153 12.04 22.49 14.15
CA ARG A 153 11.13 23.43 13.47
C ARG A 153 9.70 23.36 14.00
N GLY A 154 9.42 22.46 14.94
CA GLY A 154 8.08 22.24 15.48
C GLY A 154 7.07 21.77 14.42
N LEU A 155 7.54 21.00 13.41
CA LEU A 155 6.70 20.43 12.37
C LEU A 155 5.90 19.24 12.94
N THR A 156 4.81 18.84 12.27
CA THR A 156 4.09 17.62 12.62
C THR A 156 4.55 16.49 11.70
N PHE A 157 5.07 15.42 12.28
CA PHE A 157 5.45 14.24 11.51
C PHE A 157 4.22 13.44 11.10
N VAL A 158 4.05 13.18 9.80
CA VAL A 158 2.98 12.33 9.27
C VAL A 158 3.58 11.01 8.83
N HIS A 159 3.34 9.98 9.66
CA HIS A 159 3.92 8.65 9.43
C HIS A 159 3.27 7.98 8.21
N PRO A 160 4.02 7.31 7.31
CA PRO A 160 3.48 6.74 6.07
C PRO A 160 2.52 5.55 6.27
N PHE A 161 2.45 4.96 7.47
CA PHE A 161 1.59 3.81 7.77
C PHE A 161 1.32 3.57 9.26
N ASP A 162 2.24 3.87 10.17
CA ASP A 162 2.12 3.53 11.60
C ASP A 162 1.52 4.70 12.40
N ASP A 163 0.33 5.08 12.01
CA ASP A 163 -0.43 6.20 12.54
C ASP A 163 -1.93 5.89 12.45
N PRO A 164 -2.71 6.01 13.54
CA PRO A 164 -4.14 5.72 13.55
C PRO A 164 -4.95 6.55 12.56
N LEU A 165 -4.63 7.83 12.40
CA LEU A 165 -5.33 8.72 11.46
C LEU A 165 -5.05 8.34 10.01
N VAL A 166 -3.77 7.99 9.72
CA VAL A 166 -3.40 7.50 8.39
C VAL A 166 -4.09 6.16 8.12
N ALA A 167 -4.05 5.20 9.05
CA ALA A 167 -4.68 3.90 8.89
C ALA A 167 -6.22 4.00 8.74
N ALA A 168 -6.88 4.90 9.49
CA ALA A 168 -8.32 5.17 9.34
C ALA A 168 -8.65 5.68 7.93
N GLY A 169 -7.87 6.62 7.39
CA GLY A 169 -8.02 7.08 6.02
C GLY A 169 -7.84 5.97 4.99
N GLN A 170 -6.87 5.08 5.18
CA GLN A 170 -6.65 3.93 4.30
C GLN A 170 -7.80 2.90 4.40
N GLY A 171 -8.41 2.75 5.58
CA GLY A 171 -9.56 1.88 5.80
C GLY A 171 -10.78 2.25 4.95
N THR A 172 -10.88 3.50 4.49
CA THR A 172 -11.96 3.94 3.58
C THR A 172 -11.96 3.16 2.26
N VAL A 173 -10.82 2.59 1.84
CA VAL A 173 -10.74 1.67 0.69
C VAL A 173 -11.60 0.43 0.96
N GLY A 174 -11.44 -0.20 2.13
CA GLY A 174 -12.23 -1.38 2.53
C GLY A 174 -13.72 -1.06 2.65
N LEU A 175 -14.06 0.10 3.22
CA LEU A 175 -15.44 0.56 3.32
C LEU A 175 -16.10 0.65 1.93
N GLU A 176 -15.43 1.29 0.97
CA GLU A 176 -15.90 1.38 -0.40
C GLU A 176 -15.97 0.02 -1.10
N MET A 177 -15.01 -0.89 -0.85
CA MET A 177 -15.01 -2.24 -1.43
C MET A 177 -16.26 -3.03 -1.01
N LEU A 178 -16.57 -3.07 0.29
CA LEU A 178 -17.72 -3.81 0.81
C LEU A 178 -19.06 -3.13 0.49
N GLU A 179 -19.09 -1.82 0.30
CA GLU A 179 -20.28 -1.13 -0.22
C GLU A 179 -20.52 -1.40 -1.71
N GLN A 180 -19.46 -1.49 -2.51
CA GLN A 180 -19.56 -1.72 -3.97
C GLN A 180 -19.80 -3.19 -4.32
N VAL A 181 -19.26 -4.12 -3.53
CA VAL A 181 -19.38 -5.57 -3.70
C VAL A 181 -19.56 -6.23 -2.34
N PRO A 182 -20.82 -6.32 -1.83
CA PRO A 182 -21.07 -6.78 -0.47
C PRO A 182 -20.82 -8.28 -0.23
N ASP A 183 -20.81 -9.10 -1.28
CA ASP A 183 -20.72 -10.56 -1.15
C ASP A 183 -19.28 -11.09 -1.42
N LEU A 184 -18.25 -10.38 -1.00
CA LEU A 184 -16.87 -10.85 -1.12
C LEU A 184 -16.56 -11.90 -0.05
N ASP A 185 -15.93 -13.01 -0.47
CA ASP A 185 -15.48 -14.07 0.45
C ASP A 185 -14.08 -13.76 1.02
N CYS A 186 -13.26 -12.99 0.28
CA CYS A 186 -11.87 -12.76 0.64
C CYS A 186 -11.37 -11.40 0.13
N LEU A 187 -10.60 -10.70 0.96
CA LEU A 187 -9.86 -9.49 0.61
C LEU A 187 -8.37 -9.79 0.60
N VAL A 188 -7.68 -9.54 -0.52
CA VAL A 188 -6.24 -9.75 -0.65
C VAL A 188 -5.55 -8.41 -0.77
N VAL A 189 -4.72 -8.07 0.24
CA VAL A 189 -4.23 -6.71 0.46
C VAL A 189 -2.70 -6.69 0.57
N PRO A 190 -2.00 -5.85 -0.24
CA PRO A 190 -0.55 -5.68 -0.12
C PRO A 190 -0.12 -5.10 1.23
N ILE A 191 0.95 -5.65 1.82
CA ILE A 191 1.52 -5.21 3.09
C ILE A 191 2.94 -4.66 2.87
N GLY A 192 3.11 -3.34 3.07
CA GLY A 192 4.41 -2.76 3.41
C GLY A 192 4.53 -2.63 4.93
N GLY A 193 4.33 -1.43 5.45
CA GLY A 193 4.29 -1.19 6.90
C GLY A 193 2.96 -1.51 7.60
N GLY A 194 1.92 -1.92 6.86
CA GLY A 194 0.67 -2.43 7.42
C GLY A 194 -0.52 -1.48 7.46
N GLY A 195 -0.36 -0.18 7.15
CA GLY A 195 -1.45 0.80 7.31
C GLY A 195 -2.72 0.53 6.48
N LEU A 196 -2.56 0.07 5.22
CA LEU A 196 -3.69 -0.25 4.34
C LEU A 196 -4.49 -1.44 4.88
N ILE A 197 -3.81 -2.56 5.11
CA ILE A 197 -4.47 -3.79 5.56
C ILE A 197 -5.05 -3.64 6.96
N SER A 198 -4.42 -2.87 7.86
CA SER A 198 -4.98 -2.57 9.18
C SER A 198 -6.33 -1.87 9.08
N GLY A 199 -6.43 -0.85 8.23
CA GLY A 199 -7.70 -0.17 7.99
C GLY A 199 -8.75 -1.07 7.35
N ILE A 200 -8.38 -1.84 6.32
CA ILE A 200 -9.29 -2.76 5.63
C ILE A 200 -9.75 -3.89 6.55
N ALA A 201 -8.85 -4.51 7.32
CA ALA A 201 -9.20 -5.58 8.25
C ALA A 201 -10.14 -5.09 9.37
N THR A 202 -9.92 -3.86 9.87
CA THR A 202 -10.86 -3.24 10.84
C THR A 202 -12.27 -3.09 10.26
N VAL A 203 -12.38 -2.73 8.99
CA VAL A 203 -13.68 -2.62 8.31
C VAL A 203 -14.32 -3.99 8.10
N ALA A 204 -13.56 -4.98 7.60
CA ALA A 204 -14.04 -6.33 7.38
C ALA A 204 -14.55 -6.96 8.68
N GLU A 205 -13.76 -6.94 9.74
CA GLU A 205 -14.14 -7.44 11.07
C GLU A 205 -15.44 -6.81 11.59
N ALA A 206 -15.63 -5.52 11.35
CA ALA A 206 -16.80 -4.80 11.87
C ALA A 206 -18.08 -4.98 11.04
N LEU A 207 -17.97 -5.18 9.73
CA LEU A 207 -19.11 -5.27 8.82
C LEU A 207 -19.50 -6.70 8.48
N ASP A 208 -18.53 -7.56 8.25
CA ASP A 208 -18.72 -8.98 7.97
C ASP A 208 -17.49 -9.79 8.40
N PRO A 209 -17.45 -10.29 9.65
CA PRO A 209 -16.34 -11.08 10.18
C PRO A 209 -16.10 -12.42 9.46
N ALA A 210 -16.99 -12.84 8.55
CA ALA A 210 -16.80 -14.06 7.76
C ALA A 210 -15.86 -13.83 6.56
N ILE A 211 -15.61 -12.58 6.19
CA ILE A 211 -14.70 -12.24 5.10
C ILE A 211 -13.26 -12.53 5.52
N GLU A 212 -12.58 -13.39 4.76
CA GLU A 212 -11.16 -13.69 4.98
C GLU A 212 -10.29 -12.51 4.54
N VAL A 213 -9.40 -12.01 5.40
CA VAL A 213 -8.43 -10.95 5.06
C VAL A 213 -7.03 -11.55 4.94
N VAL A 214 -6.49 -11.56 3.73
CA VAL A 214 -5.18 -12.12 3.40
C VAL A 214 -4.20 -11.02 3.04
N GLY A 215 -3.10 -10.92 3.77
CA GLY A 215 -2.00 -10.02 3.46
C GLY A 215 -1.04 -10.59 2.42
N VAL A 216 -0.39 -9.72 1.64
CA VAL A 216 0.64 -10.12 0.70
C VAL A 216 1.90 -9.27 0.87
N GLN A 217 3.06 -9.91 0.99
CA GLN A 217 4.38 -9.26 0.97
C GLN A 217 5.27 -9.81 -0.14
N ALA A 218 6.23 -8.99 -0.58
CA ALA A 218 7.31 -9.49 -1.43
C ALA A 218 8.24 -10.42 -0.62
N GLU A 219 8.68 -11.55 -1.21
CA GLU A 219 9.61 -12.50 -0.58
C GLU A 219 10.91 -11.82 -0.11
N LEU A 220 11.36 -10.77 -0.82
CA LEU A 220 12.56 -10.01 -0.45
C LEU A 220 12.34 -9.08 0.76
N PHE A 221 11.11 -8.77 1.14
CA PHE A 221 10.77 -7.91 2.28
C PHE A 221 9.65 -8.51 3.14
N PRO A 222 9.86 -9.70 3.74
CA PRO A 222 8.84 -10.42 4.50
C PRO A 222 8.75 -9.93 5.96
N SER A 223 8.94 -8.64 6.22
CA SER A 223 9.13 -8.08 7.55
C SER A 223 7.92 -8.27 8.48
N MET A 224 6.71 -8.02 7.99
CA MET A 224 5.48 -8.23 8.76
C MET A 224 5.21 -9.74 8.94
N TYR A 225 5.38 -10.53 7.88
CA TYR A 225 5.27 -12.00 7.96
C TYR A 225 6.21 -12.57 9.03
N ALA A 226 7.49 -12.16 9.00
CA ALA A 226 8.49 -12.60 9.95
C ALA A 226 8.09 -12.23 11.40
N ARG A 227 7.65 -10.99 11.62
CA ARG A 227 7.20 -10.51 12.92
C ARG A 227 5.98 -11.27 13.43
N ILE A 228 4.95 -11.46 12.61
CA ILE A 228 3.71 -12.17 13.01
C ILE A 228 3.94 -13.66 13.23
N LYS A 229 4.79 -14.29 12.43
CA LYS A 229 5.12 -15.73 12.57
C LYS A 229 6.27 -16.01 13.55
N GLY A 230 6.88 -14.97 14.16
CA GLY A 230 8.02 -15.12 15.07
C GLY A 230 9.25 -15.74 14.40
N LYS A 231 9.50 -15.41 13.13
CA LYS A 231 10.61 -15.92 12.33
C LYS A 231 11.69 -14.84 12.16
N ASP A 232 12.94 -15.27 12.10
CA ASP A 232 14.04 -14.41 11.65
C ASP A 232 14.22 -14.59 10.15
N MET A 233 13.93 -13.53 9.39
CA MET A 233 14.00 -13.53 7.92
C MET A 233 14.71 -12.27 7.44
N ALA A 234 15.63 -12.43 6.49
CA ALA A 234 16.33 -11.30 5.89
C ALA A 234 15.37 -10.42 5.07
N CYS A 235 15.55 -9.11 5.17
CA CYS A 235 14.85 -8.12 4.37
C CYS A 235 15.86 -7.32 3.55
N GLY A 236 15.77 -7.38 2.21
CA GLY A 236 16.63 -6.61 1.32
C GLY A 236 16.68 -7.17 -0.09
N GLY A 237 17.27 -6.41 -0.98
CA GLY A 237 17.35 -6.71 -2.40
C GLY A 237 16.52 -5.76 -3.26
N ASP A 238 16.61 -5.93 -4.57
CA ASP A 238 15.87 -5.13 -5.53
C ASP A 238 14.54 -5.81 -5.82
N THR A 239 13.46 -5.20 -5.38
CA THR A 239 12.09 -5.68 -5.65
C THR A 239 11.34 -4.76 -6.58
N LEU A 240 10.54 -5.33 -7.48
CA LEU A 240 9.57 -4.59 -8.28
C LEU A 240 8.49 -3.92 -7.41
N ALA A 241 8.19 -4.52 -6.25
CA ALA A 241 7.17 -4.04 -5.33
C ALA A 241 7.73 -3.01 -4.32
N GLU A 242 8.39 -1.94 -4.81
CA GLU A 242 9.01 -0.90 -3.98
C GLU A 242 8.05 -0.29 -2.95
N GLY A 243 6.76 -0.13 -3.29
CA GLY A 243 5.73 0.42 -2.41
C GLY A 243 5.45 -0.41 -1.16
N ILE A 244 5.88 -1.70 -1.14
CA ILE A 244 5.79 -2.61 0.01
C ILE A 244 7.17 -3.10 0.51
N ALA A 245 8.27 -2.52 0.03
CA ALA A 245 9.64 -2.86 0.43
C ALA A 245 9.99 -2.24 1.80
N VAL A 246 9.32 -2.67 2.86
CA VAL A 246 9.48 -2.14 4.21
C VAL A 246 10.24 -3.13 5.09
N LYS A 247 11.39 -2.69 5.66
CA LYS A 247 12.25 -3.51 6.53
C LYS A 247 11.72 -3.60 7.96
N ALA A 248 11.18 -2.49 8.48
CA ALA A 248 10.66 -2.40 9.84
C ALA A 248 9.13 -2.21 9.79
N PRO A 249 8.32 -3.23 10.13
CA PRO A 249 6.87 -3.09 10.19
C PRO A 249 6.46 -2.17 11.34
N GLY A 250 5.29 -1.52 11.21
CA GLY A 250 4.78 -0.64 12.25
C GLY A 250 4.42 -1.40 13.54
N GLU A 251 4.54 -0.72 14.67
CA GLU A 251 4.18 -1.27 15.98
C GLU A 251 2.65 -1.34 16.14
N PHE A 252 1.98 -0.22 15.84
CA PHE A 252 0.53 -0.08 15.88
C PHE A 252 -0.13 -1.03 14.86
N THR A 253 0.35 -1.01 13.61
CA THR A 253 -0.20 -1.84 12.54
C THR A 253 0.00 -3.33 12.77
N SER A 254 1.15 -3.74 13.33
CA SER A 254 1.42 -5.15 13.66
C SER A 254 0.43 -5.72 14.66
N ARG A 255 -0.01 -4.92 15.65
CA ARG A 255 -1.02 -5.36 16.64
C ARG A 255 -2.37 -5.64 15.98
N ILE A 256 -2.80 -4.76 15.08
CA ILE A 256 -4.07 -4.94 14.35
C ILE A 256 -3.98 -6.17 13.43
N ILE A 257 -2.88 -6.29 12.67
CA ILE A 257 -2.67 -7.41 11.75
C ILE A 257 -2.66 -8.75 12.50
N ALA A 258 -1.99 -8.82 13.65
CA ALA A 258 -1.95 -10.03 14.48
C ALA A 258 -3.34 -10.47 14.95
N GLY A 259 -4.27 -9.54 15.16
CA GLY A 259 -5.62 -9.83 15.64
C GLY A 259 -6.68 -10.02 14.56
N LEU A 260 -6.53 -9.37 13.39
CA LEU A 260 -7.61 -9.25 12.42
C LEU A 260 -7.25 -9.79 11.02
N VAL A 261 -6.02 -10.20 10.76
CA VAL A 261 -5.60 -10.74 9.45
C VAL A 261 -5.41 -12.25 9.55
N ASP A 262 -6.07 -12.99 8.67
CA ASP A 262 -6.11 -14.45 8.72
C ASP A 262 -4.79 -15.09 8.31
N ASP A 263 -4.13 -14.55 7.28
CA ASP A 263 -2.86 -15.07 6.81
C ASP A 263 -2.05 -14.01 6.05
N ILE A 264 -0.76 -14.29 5.85
CA ILE A 264 0.12 -13.48 5.01
C ILE A 264 0.85 -14.39 4.03
N LEU A 265 0.69 -14.11 2.74
CA LEU A 265 1.36 -14.80 1.65
C LEU A 265 2.59 -14.02 1.20
N LEU A 266 3.60 -14.75 0.74
CA LEU A 266 4.81 -14.17 0.15
C LEU A 266 4.82 -14.42 -1.35
N VAL A 267 5.18 -13.41 -2.15
CA VAL A 267 5.23 -13.48 -3.62
C VAL A 267 6.61 -13.12 -4.13
N GLY A 268 7.08 -13.89 -5.10
CA GLY A 268 8.37 -13.67 -5.74
C GLY A 268 8.31 -12.68 -6.90
N GLU A 269 9.48 -12.18 -7.32
CA GLU A 269 9.60 -11.17 -8.37
C GLU A 269 8.98 -11.60 -9.71
N LYS A 270 9.09 -12.88 -10.07
CA LYS A 270 8.50 -13.39 -11.32
C LYS A 270 6.96 -13.30 -11.32
N ALA A 271 6.33 -13.62 -10.20
CA ALA A 271 4.88 -13.51 -10.04
C ALA A 271 4.43 -12.06 -10.10
N LEU A 272 5.16 -11.15 -9.44
CA LEU A 272 4.92 -9.71 -9.51
C LEU A 272 5.01 -9.16 -10.94
N GLU A 273 6.06 -9.52 -11.69
CA GLU A 273 6.23 -9.11 -13.08
C GLU A 273 5.10 -9.63 -13.99
N SER A 274 4.71 -10.88 -13.83
CA SER A 274 3.61 -11.46 -14.60
C SER A 274 2.27 -10.81 -14.27
N ALA A 275 2.01 -10.50 -12.99
CA ALA A 275 0.80 -9.82 -12.57
C ALA A 275 0.72 -8.38 -13.12
N VAL A 276 1.82 -7.61 -13.10
CA VAL A 276 1.89 -6.27 -13.74
C VAL A 276 1.58 -6.37 -15.23
N SER A 277 2.17 -7.35 -15.91
CA SER A 277 1.97 -7.57 -17.35
C SER A 277 0.51 -7.94 -17.67
N LEU A 278 -0.12 -8.81 -16.87
CA LEU A 278 -1.52 -9.21 -17.04
C LEU A 278 -2.49 -8.05 -16.82
N LEU A 279 -2.28 -7.23 -15.77
CA LEU A 279 -3.10 -6.06 -15.50
C LEU A 279 -3.04 -5.05 -16.65
N LEU A 280 -1.86 -4.82 -17.22
CA LEU A 280 -1.74 -3.96 -18.39
C LEU A 280 -2.41 -4.57 -19.63
N GLN A 281 -2.22 -5.87 -19.88
CA GLN A 281 -2.73 -6.53 -21.08
C GLN A 281 -4.25 -6.76 -21.05
N ILE A 282 -4.83 -7.05 -19.89
CA ILE A 282 -6.24 -7.41 -19.73
C ILE A 282 -7.06 -6.19 -19.32
N GLU A 283 -6.68 -5.53 -18.22
CA GLU A 283 -7.43 -4.41 -17.64
C GLU A 283 -7.08 -3.05 -18.28
N LYS A 284 -6.04 -3.00 -19.13
CA LYS A 284 -5.57 -1.78 -19.79
C LYS A 284 -5.16 -0.68 -18.79
N THR A 285 -4.74 -1.09 -17.59
CA THR A 285 -4.36 -0.18 -16.51
C THR A 285 -2.89 -0.35 -16.13
N VAL A 286 -2.23 0.74 -15.79
CA VAL A 286 -0.85 0.72 -15.27
C VAL A 286 -0.87 0.55 -13.78
N VAL A 287 -0.19 -0.48 -13.29
CA VAL A 287 -0.07 -0.79 -11.85
C VAL A 287 1.41 -1.02 -11.53
N GLU A 288 1.86 -0.49 -10.40
CA GLU A 288 3.19 -0.78 -9.87
C GLU A 288 3.26 -2.17 -9.22
N GLY A 289 4.47 -2.70 -8.96
CA GLY A 289 4.64 -4.04 -8.38
C GLY A 289 3.87 -4.26 -7.08
N ALA A 290 3.83 -3.24 -6.20
CA ALA A 290 3.04 -3.30 -4.97
C ALA A 290 1.54 -3.46 -5.23
N GLY A 291 1.01 -2.75 -6.23
CA GLY A 291 -0.40 -2.84 -6.62
C GLY A 291 -0.77 -4.15 -7.31
N ALA A 292 0.21 -4.83 -7.91
CA ALA A 292 0.02 -6.13 -8.56
C ALA A 292 0.18 -7.32 -7.60
N ALA A 293 0.68 -7.11 -6.38
CA ALA A 293 1.02 -8.18 -5.44
C ALA A 293 -0.19 -9.06 -5.07
N GLY A 294 -1.39 -8.48 -4.95
CA GLY A 294 -2.61 -9.25 -4.69
C GLY A 294 -2.92 -10.25 -5.81
N LEU A 295 -2.84 -9.81 -7.07
CA LEU A 295 -3.05 -10.71 -8.21
C LEU A 295 -1.95 -11.78 -8.28
N ALA A 296 -0.68 -11.42 -8.03
CA ALA A 296 0.41 -12.37 -7.98
C ALA A 296 0.14 -13.49 -6.96
N ALA A 297 -0.31 -13.15 -5.76
CA ALA A 297 -0.65 -14.13 -4.72
C ALA A 297 -1.79 -15.06 -5.12
N VAL A 298 -2.84 -14.53 -5.75
CA VAL A 298 -3.97 -15.35 -6.21
C VAL A 298 -3.54 -16.35 -7.28
N LEU A 299 -2.70 -15.91 -8.22
CA LEU A 299 -2.20 -16.78 -9.30
C LEU A 299 -1.20 -17.84 -8.82
N ASP A 300 -0.40 -17.54 -7.80
CA ASP A 300 0.56 -18.48 -7.21
C ASP A 300 -0.12 -19.51 -6.26
N HIS A 301 -1.32 -19.19 -5.74
CA HIS A 301 -2.05 -20.02 -4.79
C HIS A 301 -3.49 -20.35 -5.25
N PRO A 302 -3.72 -20.84 -6.49
CA PRO A 302 -5.06 -20.97 -7.06
C PRO A 302 -5.99 -21.85 -6.23
N ALA A 303 -5.49 -22.92 -5.61
CA ALA A 303 -6.30 -23.82 -4.79
C ALA A 303 -6.90 -23.14 -3.54
N ARG A 304 -6.23 -22.11 -2.99
CA ARG A 304 -6.70 -21.35 -1.83
C ARG A 304 -7.92 -20.49 -2.17
N PHE A 305 -7.95 -19.96 -3.38
CA PHE A 305 -8.96 -18.99 -3.81
C PHE A 305 -10.03 -19.61 -4.72
N ALA A 306 -9.92 -20.89 -5.07
CA ALA A 306 -10.83 -21.56 -5.98
C ALA A 306 -12.30 -21.39 -5.56
N GLY A 307 -13.13 -20.90 -6.48
CA GLY A 307 -14.56 -20.70 -6.29
C GLY A 307 -14.96 -19.53 -5.37
N LYS A 308 -14.01 -18.77 -4.83
CA LYS A 308 -14.25 -17.60 -4.00
C LYS A 308 -14.45 -16.32 -4.83
N ARG A 309 -15.14 -15.34 -4.23
CA ARG A 309 -15.22 -13.96 -4.71
C ARG A 309 -14.14 -13.15 -4.00
N VAL A 310 -13.09 -12.80 -4.74
CA VAL A 310 -11.86 -12.23 -4.20
C VAL A 310 -11.73 -10.76 -4.58
N GLY A 311 -11.67 -9.89 -3.58
CA GLY A 311 -11.39 -8.46 -3.75
C GLY A 311 -9.90 -8.16 -3.70
N LEU A 312 -9.34 -7.55 -4.74
CA LEU A 312 -7.94 -7.13 -4.85
C LEU A 312 -7.84 -5.61 -4.86
N VAL A 313 -6.85 -5.06 -4.16
CA VAL A 313 -6.55 -3.62 -4.20
C VAL A 313 -5.39 -3.35 -5.15
N LEU A 314 -5.64 -2.68 -6.27
CA LEU A 314 -4.61 -2.12 -7.15
C LEU A 314 -4.08 -0.82 -6.51
N CYS A 315 -3.25 -0.95 -5.50
CA CYS A 315 -2.95 0.07 -4.50
C CYS A 315 -2.14 1.27 -5.02
N GLY A 316 -1.50 1.14 -6.20
CA GLY A 316 -0.76 2.23 -6.84
C GLY A 316 -0.34 1.91 -8.27
N GLY A 317 -0.04 2.98 -9.03
CA GLY A 317 0.39 2.92 -10.43
C GLY A 317 1.68 3.69 -10.73
N ASN A 318 2.39 4.18 -9.70
CA ASN A 318 3.61 4.99 -9.84
C ASN A 318 4.86 4.15 -10.15
N ILE A 319 4.83 3.44 -11.27
CA ILE A 319 5.96 2.67 -11.77
C ILE A 319 6.80 3.51 -12.75
N ASP A 320 8.13 3.40 -12.66
CA ASP A 320 9.02 3.99 -13.65
C ASP A 320 8.79 3.37 -15.04
N THR A 321 8.68 4.21 -16.08
CA THR A 321 8.35 3.75 -17.44
C THR A 321 9.40 2.83 -18.04
N ARG A 322 10.69 3.03 -17.72
CA ARG A 322 11.78 2.15 -18.16
C ARG A 322 11.70 0.80 -17.45
N LEU A 323 11.38 0.82 -16.14
CA LEU A 323 11.16 -0.40 -15.36
C LEU A 323 9.99 -1.18 -15.92
N LEU A 324 8.86 -0.52 -16.19
CA LEU A 324 7.68 -1.13 -16.80
C LEU A 324 8.02 -1.79 -18.16
N ALA A 325 8.74 -1.08 -19.03
CA ALA A 325 9.16 -1.63 -20.32
C ALA A 325 10.01 -2.91 -20.13
N ASN A 326 10.95 -2.90 -19.18
CA ASN A 326 11.78 -4.07 -18.88
C ASN A 326 10.97 -5.24 -18.34
N VAL A 327 9.99 -4.98 -17.46
CA VAL A 327 9.06 -6.00 -16.92
C VAL A 327 8.31 -6.69 -18.06
N LEU A 328 7.72 -5.91 -18.96
CA LEU A 328 6.97 -6.43 -20.10
C LEU A 328 7.85 -7.27 -21.05
N LEU A 329 9.06 -6.81 -21.35
CA LEU A 329 10.01 -7.54 -22.19
C LEU A 329 10.43 -8.87 -21.54
N ARG A 330 10.72 -8.88 -20.23
CA ARG A 330 11.07 -10.11 -19.50
C ARG A 330 9.89 -11.10 -19.47
N ASP A 331 8.68 -10.60 -19.27
CA ASP A 331 7.48 -11.44 -19.24
C ASP A 331 7.21 -12.06 -20.62
N LEU A 332 7.29 -11.29 -21.72
CA LEU A 332 7.19 -11.79 -23.09
C LEU A 332 8.24 -12.85 -23.42
N ALA A 333 9.48 -12.67 -22.94
CA ALA A 333 10.55 -13.65 -23.13
C ALA A 333 10.25 -14.96 -22.36
N ARG A 334 9.75 -14.88 -21.12
CA ARG A 334 9.33 -16.07 -20.33
C ARG A 334 8.19 -16.83 -20.99
N GLN A 335 7.27 -16.12 -21.62
CA GLN A 335 6.15 -16.72 -22.36
C GLN A 335 6.56 -17.30 -23.72
N GLY A 336 7.84 -17.17 -24.12
CA GLY A 336 8.32 -17.61 -25.45
C GLY A 336 7.83 -16.74 -26.61
N ARG A 337 7.24 -15.57 -26.32
CA ARG A 337 6.71 -14.62 -27.31
C ARG A 337 7.79 -13.63 -27.82
N LEU A 338 8.91 -13.58 -27.14
CA LEU A 338 10.07 -12.76 -27.50
C LEU A 338 11.35 -13.60 -27.39
N ALA A 339 12.20 -13.59 -28.42
CA ALA A 339 13.52 -14.18 -28.40
C ALA A 339 14.57 -13.13 -28.73
N ARG A 340 15.71 -13.15 -28.02
CA ARG A 340 16.86 -12.32 -28.30
C ARG A 340 17.98 -13.17 -28.89
N LEU A 341 18.30 -12.96 -30.16
CA LEU A 341 19.39 -13.64 -30.84
C LEU A 341 20.65 -12.74 -30.84
N ARG A 342 21.77 -13.28 -30.44
CA ARG A 342 23.10 -12.65 -30.65
C ARG A 342 23.81 -13.37 -31.75
N ILE A 343 23.99 -12.68 -32.86
CA ILE A 343 24.79 -13.19 -34.00
C ILE A 343 26.22 -12.70 -33.77
N THR A 344 27.18 -13.62 -33.67
CA THR A 344 28.60 -13.33 -33.52
C THR A 344 29.32 -13.59 -34.85
#